data_5324ec97861efb5286e37153b3b22a4e
#
_entry.id   5324ec97861efb5286e37153b3b22a4e
#
_cell.length_a   1.000
_cell.length_b   1.000
_cell.length_c   1.000
_cell.angle_alpha   90.00
_cell.angle_beta   90.00
_cell.angle_gamma   90.00
#
_symmetry.space_group_name_H-M   'P 1'
#
loop_
_entity.id
_entity.type
_entity.pdbx_description
1 polymer ?
#
loop_
_entity_poly.entity_id
_entity_poly.type
_entity_poly.pdbx_seq_one_letter_code
_entity_poly.pdbx_strand_id
1 'polypeptide(L)'
;MMLSGVTPPNQTIYIKNLNEKIKKEELKRSLYALFSQYGRVLDIVALKTAKLRGQAWVVFSDVTAASNAMRQMQNFPFYDKAMVPKFRF
;
A
#
# COMPACT_ATOMS: atom_id res chain seq x y z
N MET A 1 16.59 17.19 12.02
CA MET A 1 15.28 17.57 12.48
C MET A 1 14.24 17.26 11.42
N MET A 2 13.10 16.77 11.85
CA MET A 2 12.01 16.43 10.96
C MET A 2 11.18 17.65 10.61
N LEU A 3 10.86 17.81 9.34
CA LEU A 3 9.97 18.88 8.92
C LEU A 3 8.52 18.52 9.28
N SER A 4 7.78 19.53 9.72
CA SER A 4 6.37 19.34 10.04
C SER A 4 5.60 18.91 8.80
N GLY A 5 4.70 17.95 8.95
CA GLY A 5 3.86 17.47 7.87
C GLY A 5 4.51 16.50 6.91
N VAL A 6 5.77 16.15 7.13
CA VAL A 6 6.48 15.20 6.30
C VAL A 6 6.65 13.88 7.03
N THR A 7 6.10 12.80 6.47
CA THR A 7 6.28 11.46 7.02
C THR A 7 7.57 10.89 6.45
N PRO A 8 8.51 10.47 7.32
CA PRO A 8 9.76 9.89 6.82
C PRO A 8 9.50 8.56 6.11
N PRO A 9 10.32 8.23 5.11
CA PRO A 9 10.24 6.93 4.46
C PRO A 9 10.41 5.79 5.45
N ASN A 10 9.67 4.73 5.27
CA ASN A 10 9.84 3.50 6.04
C ASN A 10 9.45 2.30 5.20
N GLN A 11 9.53 1.11 5.78
CA GLN A 11 9.31 -0.13 5.05
C GLN A 11 7.84 -0.43 4.77
N THR A 12 6.93 0.26 5.44
CA THR A 12 5.50 -0.01 5.31
C THR A 12 4.81 1.14 4.62
N ILE A 13 4.05 0.83 3.59
CA ILE A 13 3.19 1.84 2.96
C ILE A 13 1.73 1.50 3.28
N TYR A 14 0.95 2.55 3.46
CA TYR A 14 -0.46 2.48 3.75
C TYR A 14 -1.21 2.92 2.50
N ILE A 15 -2.17 2.13 2.04
CA ILE A 15 -2.88 2.39 0.80
C ILE A 15 -4.35 2.63 1.09
N LYS A 16 -4.87 3.73 0.58
CA LYS A 16 -6.27 4.11 0.71
C LYS A 16 -6.98 4.02 -0.64
N ASN A 17 -8.28 4.18 -0.58
CA ASN A 17 -9.13 4.27 -1.76
C ASN A 17 -9.13 3.00 -2.61
N LEU A 18 -9.10 1.85 -1.95
CA LEU A 18 -9.19 0.58 -2.63
C LEU A 18 -10.65 0.17 -2.81
N ASN A 19 -10.92 -0.60 -3.85
CA ASN A 19 -12.27 -1.09 -4.15
C ASN A 19 -12.73 -2.05 -3.05
N GLU A 20 -13.80 -1.70 -2.34
CA GLU A 20 -14.27 -2.45 -1.19
C GLU A 20 -15.03 -3.72 -1.57
N LYS A 21 -15.35 -3.89 -2.85
CA LYS A 21 -16.09 -5.06 -3.32
C LYS A 21 -15.22 -6.26 -3.63
N ILE A 22 -13.91 -6.08 -3.66
CA ILE A 22 -12.98 -7.17 -3.95
C ILE A 22 -12.80 -8.02 -2.69
N LYS A 23 -12.88 -9.34 -2.85
CA LYS A 23 -12.69 -10.25 -1.71
C LYS A 23 -11.28 -10.12 -1.17
N LYS A 24 -11.15 -10.29 0.16
CA LYS A 24 -9.88 -10.07 0.85
C LYS A 24 -8.73 -10.88 0.25
N GLU A 25 -8.96 -12.15 -0.03
CA GLU A 25 -7.90 -13.01 -0.56
C GLU A 25 -7.45 -12.58 -1.95
N GLU A 26 -8.39 -12.19 -2.79
CA GLU A 26 -8.06 -11.69 -4.12
C GLU A 26 -7.32 -10.35 -4.02
N LEU A 27 -7.78 -9.47 -3.14
CA LEU A 27 -7.15 -8.17 -2.94
C LEU A 27 -5.69 -8.33 -2.51
N LYS A 28 -5.44 -9.20 -1.53
CA LYS A 28 -4.08 -9.45 -1.04
C LYS A 28 -3.19 -10.03 -2.14
N ARG A 29 -3.71 -10.99 -2.88
CA ARG A 29 -2.94 -11.62 -3.96
C ARG A 29 -2.59 -10.61 -5.06
N SER A 30 -3.55 -9.77 -5.44
CA SER A 30 -3.32 -8.77 -6.48
C SER A 30 -2.36 -7.69 -6.03
N LEU A 31 -2.46 -7.26 -4.76
CA LEU A 31 -1.50 -6.29 -4.20
C LEU A 31 -0.10 -6.89 -4.13
N TYR A 32 0.00 -8.15 -3.74
CA TYR A 32 1.31 -8.81 -3.69
C TYR A 32 1.95 -8.83 -5.08
N ALA A 33 1.19 -9.25 -6.10
CA ALA A 33 1.71 -9.31 -7.46
C ALA A 33 2.15 -7.93 -7.95
N LEU A 34 1.32 -6.91 -7.69
CA LEU A 34 1.60 -5.56 -8.13
C LEU A 34 2.84 -4.98 -7.45
N PHE A 35 2.91 -5.09 -6.13
CA PHE A 35 3.98 -4.44 -5.37
C PHE A 35 5.29 -5.23 -5.36
N SER A 36 5.25 -6.54 -5.64
CA SER A 36 6.46 -7.37 -5.67
C SER A 36 7.44 -6.93 -6.75
N GLN A 37 7.00 -6.21 -7.76
CA GLN A 37 7.89 -5.72 -8.81
C GLN A 37 8.86 -4.65 -8.30
N TYR A 38 8.62 -4.07 -7.14
CA TYR A 38 9.50 -3.04 -6.56
C TYR A 38 10.50 -3.60 -5.57
N GLY A 39 10.30 -4.83 -5.13
CA GLY A 39 11.18 -5.47 -4.18
C GLY A 39 10.44 -6.54 -3.41
N ARG A 40 11.10 -7.12 -2.42
CA ARG A 40 10.54 -8.21 -1.65
C ARG A 40 9.44 -7.69 -0.71
N VAL A 41 8.25 -8.23 -0.85
CA VAL A 41 7.12 -7.93 0.03
C VAL A 41 7.11 -8.97 1.15
N LEU A 42 7.16 -8.51 2.39
CA LEU A 42 7.15 -9.38 3.56
C LEU A 42 5.73 -9.71 4.01
N ASP A 43 4.81 -8.77 3.88
CA ASP A 43 3.45 -8.97 4.35
C ASP A 43 2.50 -7.98 3.69
N ILE A 44 1.24 -8.39 3.60
CA ILE A 44 0.16 -7.51 3.17
C ILE A 44 -0.98 -7.69 4.15
N VAL A 45 -1.44 -6.59 4.73
CA VAL A 45 -2.56 -6.59 5.67
C VAL A 45 -3.73 -5.89 5.00
N ALA A 46 -4.85 -6.60 4.89
CA ALA A 46 -6.07 -6.04 4.34
C ALA A 46 -7.24 -6.61 5.14
N LEU A 47 -8.02 -5.73 5.73
CA LEU A 47 -9.13 -6.12 6.59
C LEU A 47 -10.43 -5.54 6.03
N LYS A 48 -11.51 -6.30 6.15
CA LYS A 48 -12.80 -5.92 5.57
C LYS A 48 -13.80 -5.43 6.59
N THR A 49 -13.34 -5.06 7.78
CA THR A 49 -14.23 -4.46 8.79
C THR A 49 -14.70 -3.09 8.31
N ALA A 50 -15.76 -2.58 8.92
CA ALA A 50 -16.35 -1.30 8.50
C ALA A 50 -15.33 -0.16 8.54
N LYS A 51 -14.40 -0.19 9.50
CA LYS A 51 -13.41 0.89 9.65
C LYS A 51 -12.21 0.72 8.73
N LEU A 52 -11.90 -0.51 8.31
CA LEU A 52 -10.63 -0.81 7.63
C LEU A 52 -10.78 -1.25 6.19
N ARG A 53 -11.99 -1.47 5.72
CA ARG A 53 -12.18 -1.84 4.31
C ARG A 53 -11.77 -0.68 3.41
N GLY A 54 -11.31 -1.02 2.21
CA GLY A 54 -10.79 -0.03 1.28
C GLY A 54 -9.40 0.44 1.60
N GLN A 55 -8.75 -0.22 2.56
CA GLN A 55 -7.40 0.13 3.02
C GLN A 55 -6.54 -1.11 3.08
N ALA A 56 -5.24 -0.93 2.92
CA ALA A 56 -4.29 -2.03 3.04
C ALA A 56 -2.93 -1.49 3.45
N TRP A 57 -2.10 -2.38 3.98
CA TRP A 57 -0.72 -2.07 4.35
C TRP A 57 0.18 -3.06 3.65
N VAL A 58 1.23 -2.56 3.01
CA VAL A 58 2.21 -3.40 2.33
C VAL A 58 3.55 -3.19 3.01
N VAL A 59 4.15 -4.28 3.50
CA VAL A 59 5.42 -4.25 4.20
C VAL A 59 6.49 -4.79 3.29
N PHE A 60 7.51 -3.97 3.01
CA PHE A 60 8.64 -4.38 2.19
C PHE A 60 9.84 -4.76 3.07
N SER A 61 10.78 -5.50 2.49
CA SER A 61 11.98 -5.86 3.20
C SER A 61 12.94 -4.68 3.40
N ASP A 62 12.83 -3.64 2.57
CA ASP A 62 13.69 -2.47 2.71
C ASP A 62 12.97 -1.17 2.32
N VAL A 63 13.51 -0.06 2.79
CA VAL A 63 12.92 1.27 2.61
C VAL A 63 13.00 1.73 1.16
N THR A 64 14.04 1.35 0.44
CA THR A 64 14.20 1.78 -0.95
C THR A 64 13.09 1.23 -1.83
N ALA A 65 12.75 -0.06 -1.65
CA ALA A 65 11.66 -0.67 -2.41
C ALA A 65 10.33 0.01 -2.06
N ALA A 66 10.08 0.26 -0.77
CA ALA A 66 8.86 0.94 -0.34
C ALA A 66 8.76 2.34 -0.92
N SER A 67 9.87 3.08 -0.93
CA SER A 67 9.89 4.44 -1.47
C SER A 67 9.60 4.47 -2.97
N ASN A 68 10.19 3.56 -3.72
CA ASN A 68 9.94 3.48 -5.16
C ASN A 68 8.48 3.13 -5.44
N ALA A 69 7.94 2.16 -4.71
CA ALA A 69 6.56 1.75 -4.87
C ALA A 69 5.61 2.90 -4.54
N MET A 70 5.88 3.60 -3.45
CA MET A 70 5.03 4.71 -3.01
C MET A 70 4.95 5.80 -4.07
N ARG A 71 6.10 6.16 -4.68
CA ARG A 71 6.13 7.19 -5.71
C ARG A 71 5.46 6.73 -7.01
N GLN A 72 5.72 5.48 -7.43
CA GLN A 72 5.24 4.98 -8.71
C GLN A 72 3.75 4.67 -8.71
N MET A 73 3.19 4.36 -7.56
CA MET A 73 1.81 3.90 -7.46
C MET A 73 0.80 4.99 -7.08
N GLN A 74 1.24 6.25 -7.03
CA GLN A 74 0.30 7.34 -6.77
C GLN A 74 -0.76 7.38 -7.87
N ASN A 75 -2.02 7.31 -7.48
CA ASN A 75 -3.17 7.34 -8.37
C ASN A 75 -3.21 6.21 -9.39
N PHE A 76 -2.51 5.12 -9.12
CA PHE A 76 -2.53 3.96 -10.01
C PHE A 76 -3.94 3.35 -10.04
N PRO A 77 -4.53 3.15 -11.22
CA PRO A 77 -5.87 2.57 -11.31
C PRO A 77 -5.81 1.08 -10.97
N PHE A 78 -6.50 0.72 -9.88
CA PHE A 78 -6.49 -0.64 -9.37
C PHE A 78 -7.93 -1.03 -9.05
N TYR A 79 -8.49 -1.98 -9.79
CA TYR A 79 -9.90 -2.36 -9.71
C TYR A 79 -10.81 -1.12 -9.79
N ASP A 80 -10.57 -0.29 -10.80
CA ASP A 80 -11.39 0.89 -11.14
C ASP A 80 -11.34 2.03 -10.12
N LYS A 81 -10.36 2.03 -9.22
CA LYS A 81 -10.17 3.13 -8.29
C LYS A 81 -8.69 3.53 -8.26
N ALA A 82 -8.44 4.82 -8.16
CA ALA A 82 -7.08 5.33 -8.09
C ALA A 82 -6.56 5.15 -6.66
N MET A 83 -5.59 4.27 -6.46
CA MET A 83 -5.05 4.04 -5.12
C MET A 83 -4.24 5.23 -4.63
N VAL A 84 -4.24 5.42 -3.33
CA VAL A 84 -3.51 6.52 -2.68
C VAL A 84 -2.55 5.94 -1.65
N PRO A 85 -1.30 5.63 -2.05
CA PRO A 85 -0.31 5.12 -1.11
C PRO A 85 0.39 6.25 -0.36
N LYS A 86 0.74 5.98 0.89
CA LYS A 86 1.46 6.89 1.78
C LYS A 86 2.39 6.07 2.65
N PHE A 87 3.46 6.72 3.17
CA PHE A 87 4.23 6.05 4.20
C PHE A 87 3.41 5.99 5.48
N ARG A 88 3.59 4.89 6.20
CA ARG A 88 2.94 4.72 7.48
C ARG A 88 3.83 5.31 8.57
N PHE A 89 3.19 5.99 9.53
CA PHE A 89 3.87 6.46 10.73
C PHE A 89 4.29 5.30 11.60
#